data_1c2aaf08879d5f217cbfd4cb56292316
#
_entry.id   1c2aaf08879d5f217cbfd4cb56292316
#
_cell.length_a   1.000
_cell.length_b   1.000
_cell.length_c   1.000
_cell.angle_alpha   90.00
_cell.angle_beta   90.00
_cell.angle_gamma   90.00
#
_symmetry.space_group_name_H-M   'P 1'
#
loop_
_entity.id
_entity.type
_entity.pdbx_description
1 polymer ?
#
loop_
_entity_poly.entity_id
_entity_poly.type
_entity_poly.pdbx_seq_one_letter_code
_entity_poly.pdbx_strand_id
1 'polypeptide(L)'
;ITDFIGNNLSQIENELDKLKINSSPNDIIRPDEVESIIGFSKEYNFFELTKHIGKKNFTKTIEIIEYMSTNSVKYPLTLLISSVFYFFNKLFLYHSVENKREASKIMGVNPYFIEEYKLASPNYSMKDISQIFNYLLEADKKSKGIDFDNTNYHAISSELIYKIFNKN
;
A
#
# COMPACT_ATOMS: atom_id res chain seq x y z
N ILE A 1 3.40 14.10 -2.44
CA ILE A 1 2.23 14.20 -1.54
C ILE A 1 1.15 13.23 -1.97
N THR A 2 0.69 13.26 -3.23
CA THR A 2 -0.34 12.33 -3.74
C THR A 2 0.03 10.86 -3.61
N ASP A 3 1.30 10.52 -3.71
CA ASP A 3 1.81 9.16 -3.56
C ASP A 3 1.66 8.63 -2.11
N PHE A 4 1.59 9.53 -1.12
CA PHE A 4 1.44 9.20 0.30
C PHE A 4 0.00 9.30 0.81
N ILE A 5 -0.79 10.23 0.26
CA ILE A 5 -2.13 10.58 0.75
C ILE A 5 -3.23 10.03 -0.16
N GLY A 6 -2.86 9.58 -1.38
CA GLY A 6 -3.82 9.19 -2.41
C GLY A 6 -4.49 10.41 -3.07
N ASN A 7 -5.67 10.22 -3.67
CA ASN A 7 -6.38 11.24 -4.46
C ASN A 7 -7.45 12.02 -3.67
N ASN A 8 -7.39 11.99 -2.34
CA ASN A 8 -8.33 12.76 -1.51
C ASN A 8 -7.93 14.25 -1.49
N LEU A 9 -8.60 15.07 -2.29
CA LEU A 9 -8.29 16.48 -2.48
C LEU A 9 -8.32 17.28 -1.17
N SER A 10 -9.32 17.04 -0.30
CA SER A 10 -9.42 17.74 0.99
C SER A 10 -8.25 17.40 1.92
N GLN A 11 -7.78 16.15 1.88
CA GLN A 11 -6.64 15.71 2.68
C GLN A 11 -5.33 16.28 2.10
N ILE A 12 -5.19 16.33 0.78
CA ILE A 12 -4.06 16.95 0.10
C ILE A 12 -3.99 18.44 0.43
N GLU A 13 -5.12 19.15 0.40
CA GLU A 13 -5.21 20.58 0.72
C GLU A 13 -4.77 20.84 2.18
N ASN A 14 -5.28 20.07 3.14
CA ASN A 14 -4.88 20.18 4.54
C ASN A 14 -3.37 19.97 4.76
N GLU A 15 -2.78 19.00 4.07
CA GLU A 15 -1.33 18.74 4.19
C GLU A 15 -0.49 19.82 3.49
N LEU A 16 -0.96 20.37 2.38
CA LEU A 16 -0.32 21.51 1.72
C LEU A 16 -0.38 22.77 2.59
N ASP A 17 -1.46 22.99 3.31
CA ASP A 17 -1.58 24.13 4.24
C ASP A 17 -0.63 23.99 5.44
N LYS A 18 -0.44 22.78 5.96
CA LYS A 18 0.59 22.51 6.99
C LYS A 18 2.00 22.86 6.47
N LEU A 19 2.32 22.49 5.23
CA LEU A 19 3.59 22.83 4.60
C LEU A 19 3.75 24.34 4.48
N LYS A 20 2.72 25.08 4.02
CA LYS A 20 2.76 26.53 3.91
C LYS A 20 2.96 27.24 5.26
N ILE A 21 2.32 26.76 6.32
CA ILE A 21 2.45 27.34 7.68
C ILE A 21 3.87 27.17 8.22
N ASN A 22 4.54 26.08 7.86
CA ASN A 22 5.88 25.74 8.36
C ASN A 22 7.03 26.18 7.43
N SER A 23 6.74 26.84 6.31
CA SER A 23 7.72 27.30 5.32
C SER A 23 7.60 28.79 5.07
N SER A 24 8.73 29.48 4.84
CA SER A 24 8.73 30.89 4.45
C SER A 24 8.40 31.07 2.96
N PRO A 25 7.84 32.23 2.55
CA PRO A 25 7.65 32.54 1.13
C PRO A 25 9.00 32.48 0.40
N ASN A 26 9.11 31.65 -0.63
CA ASN A 26 10.30 31.35 -1.45
C ASN A 26 11.21 30.22 -0.95
N ASP A 27 10.87 29.51 0.13
CA ASP A 27 11.61 28.32 0.52
C ASP A 27 11.40 27.18 -0.49
N ILE A 28 12.47 26.49 -0.83
CA ILE A 28 12.40 25.24 -1.58
C ILE A 28 12.16 24.12 -0.59
N ILE A 29 10.91 23.64 -0.51
CA ILE A 29 10.54 22.55 0.37
C ILE A 29 11.18 21.25 -0.13
N ARG A 30 12.03 20.64 0.69
CA ARG A 30 12.72 19.39 0.38
C ARG A 30 11.87 18.18 0.76
N PRO A 31 12.10 17.01 0.14
CA PRO A 31 11.33 15.79 0.43
C PRO A 31 11.36 15.37 1.91
N ASP A 32 12.48 15.55 2.59
CA ASP A 32 12.68 15.27 4.03
C ASP A 32 11.86 16.22 4.93
N GLU A 33 11.73 17.49 4.54
CA GLU A 33 10.89 18.48 5.22
C GLU A 33 9.40 18.13 5.04
N VAL A 34 9.00 17.73 3.83
CA VAL A 34 7.64 17.22 3.56
C VAL A 34 7.33 16.03 4.46
N GLU A 35 8.26 15.11 4.62
CA GLU A 35 8.11 13.93 5.46
C GLU A 35 7.94 14.29 6.94
N SER A 36 8.76 15.23 7.44
CA SER A 36 8.72 15.65 8.85
C SER A 36 7.44 16.41 9.20
N ILE A 37 6.91 17.22 8.27
CA ILE A 37 5.72 18.06 8.49
C ILE A 37 4.43 17.25 8.29
N ILE A 38 4.36 16.41 7.24
CA ILE A 38 3.20 15.58 6.95
C ILE A 38 3.17 14.35 7.87
N GLY A 39 4.32 14.02 8.48
CA GLY A 39 4.41 12.94 9.46
C GLY A 39 4.26 11.53 8.88
N PHE A 40 4.37 11.34 7.57
CA PHE A 40 4.44 10.02 6.97
C PHE A 40 5.89 9.56 6.92
N SER A 41 6.15 8.36 7.39
CA SER A 41 7.49 7.78 7.30
C SER A 41 7.81 7.43 5.85
N LYS A 42 8.97 7.84 5.37
CA LYS A 42 9.48 7.48 4.04
C LYS A 42 9.64 5.97 3.88
N GLU A 43 10.02 5.29 4.96
CA GLU A 43 10.29 3.87 4.95
C GLU A 43 9.09 3.01 5.33
N TYR A 44 8.11 3.57 6.09
CA TYR A 44 7.00 2.84 6.68
C TYR A 44 5.66 3.45 6.28
N ASN A 45 5.25 3.22 5.03
CA ASN A 45 3.95 3.65 4.49
C ASN A 45 3.36 2.55 3.59
N PHE A 46 2.11 2.71 3.18
CA PHE A 46 1.41 1.70 2.37
C PHE A 46 2.05 1.47 1.00
N PHE A 47 2.70 2.48 0.43
CA PHE A 47 3.40 2.36 -0.83
C PHE A 47 4.65 1.47 -0.68
N GLU A 48 5.50 1.71 0.32
CA GLU A 48 6.66 0.86 0.60
C GLU A 48 6.22 -0.56 0.98
N LEU A 49 5.11 -0.72 1.72
CA LEU A 49 4.53 -2.02 2.01
C LEU A 49 4.25 -2.81 0.73
N THR A 50 3.45 -2.24 -0.18
CA THR A 50 3.06 -2.92 -1.43
C THR A 50 4.23 -3.16 -2.37
N LYS A 51 5.18 -2.25 -2.43
CA LYS A 51 6.44 -2.39 -3.17
C LYS A 51 7.28 -3.56 -2.67
N HIS A 52 7.43 -3.73 -1.33
CA HIS A 52 8.14 -4.85 -0.75
C HIS A 52 7.38 -6.18 -0.90
N ILE A 53 6.06 -6.17 -0.81
CA ILE A 53 5.22 -7.31 -1.18
C ILE A 53 5.48 -7.71 -2.63
N GLY A 54 5.42 -6.75 -3.56
CA GLY A 54 5.66 -7.00 -4.99
C GLY A 54 7.02 -7.63 -5.28
N LYS A 55 8.05 -7.24 -4.55
CA LYS A 55 9.41 -7.78 -4.65
C LYS A 55 9.65 -9.08 -3.87
N LYS A 56 8.65 -9.63 -3.20
CA LYS A 56 8.79 -10.79 -2.30
C LYS A 56 9.84 -10.58 -1.19
N ASN A 57 10.03 -9.36 -0.71
CA ASN A 57 10.89 -9.04 0.41
C ASN A 57 10.14 -9.21 1.74
N PHE A 58 10.11 -10.44 2.26
CA PHE A 58 9.37 -10.80 3.46
C PHE A 58 9.83 -10.01 4.69
N THR A 59 11.15 -9.96 4.93
CA THR A 59 11.71 -9.31 6.11
C THR A 59 11.27 -7.85 6.21
N LYS A 60 11.46 -7.09 5.13
CA LYS A 60 11.07 -5.66 5.13
C LYS A 60 9.55 -5.48 5.20
N THR A 61 8.77 -6.38 4.60
CA THR A 61 7.32 -6.36 4.70
C THR A 61 6.85 -6.52 6.15
N ILE A 62 7.44 -7.45 6.92
CA ILE A 62 7.10 -7.66 8.33
C ILE A 62 7.52 -6.45 9.18
N GLU A 63 8.70 -5.88 8.99
CA GLU A 63 9.12 -4.65 9.67
C GLU A 63 8.11 -3.51 9.48
N ILE A 64 7.61 -3.33 8.25
CA ILE A 64 6.60 -2.31 7.96
C ILE A 64 5.28 -2.62 8.67
N ILE A 65 4.84 -3.88 8.68
CA ILE A 65 3.62 -4.31 9.39
C ILE A 65 3.73 -4.07 10.89
N GLU A 66 4.86 -4.40 11.50
CA GLU A 66 5.11 -4.16 12.93
C GLU A 66 5.02 -2.67 13.26
N TYR A 67 5.69 -1.83 12.47
CA TYR A 67 5.59 -0.38 12.64
C TYR A 67 4.15 0.13 12.48
N MET A 68 3.41 -0.34 11.48
CA MET A 68 2.02 0.08 11.25
C MET A 68 1.09 -0.39 12.36
N SER A 69 1.28 -1.60 12.89
CA SER A 69 0.45 -2.14 13.97
C SER A 69 0.61 -1.36 15.28
N THR A 70 1.82 -0.90 15.59
CA THR A 70 2.10 -0.03 16.74
C THR A 70 1.61 1.40 16.56
N ASN A 71 1.36 1.82 15.31
CA ASN A 71 0.84 3.12 14.93
C ASN A 71 -0.56 3.02 14.28
N SER A 72 -1.43 2.16 14.83
CA SER A 72 -2.71 1.76 14.24
C SER A 72 -3.70 2.91 14.00
N VAL A 73 -3.63 3.99 14.78
CA VAL A 73 -4.45 5.20 14.56
C VAL A 73 -4.08 5.87 13.23
N LYS A 74 -2.79 5.93 12.90
CA LYS A 74 -2.28 6.51 11.66
C LYS A 74 -2.39 5.54 10.48
N TYR A 75 -2.24 4.25 10.75
CA TYR A 75 -2.30 3.17 9.76
C TYR A 75 -3.41 2.17 10.11
N PRO A 76 -4.70 2.51 9.95
CA PRO A 76 -5.79 1.59 10.25
C PRO A 76 -5.69 0.28 9.45
N LEU A 77 -6.02 -0.86 10.08
CA LEU A 77 -5.95 -2.18 9.45
C LEU A 77 -6.79 -2.26 8.17
N THR A 78 -7.94 -1.59 8.14
CA THR A 78 -8.81 -1.54 6.95
C THR A 78 -8.14 -0.83 5.77
N LEU A 79 -7.34 0.21 6.03
CA LEU A 79 -6.56 0.88 4.97
C LEU A 79 -5.39 0.02 4.50
N LEU A 80 -4.75 -0.75 5.40
CA LEU A 80 -3.73 -1.71 5.02
C LEU A 80 -4.30 -2.76 4.06
N ILE A 81 -5.41 -3.40 4.44
CA ILE A 81 -6.09 -4.42 3.61
C ILE A 81 -6.50 -3.82 2.25
N SER A 82 -7.07 -2.61 2.26
CA SER A 82 -7.49 -1.92 1.04
C SER A 82 -6.32 -1.57 0.13
N SER A 83 -5.17 -1.15 0.68
CA SER A 83 -3.98 -0.83 -0.13
C SER A 83 -3.37 -2.06 -0.77
N VAL A 84 -3.31 -3.19 -0.04
CA VAL A 84 -2.83 -4.48 -0.58
C VAL A 84 -3.80 -4.99 -1.65
N PHE A 85 -5.13 -4.86 -1.43
CA PHE A 85 -6.14 -5.21 -2.44
C PHE A 85 -5.95 -4.38 -3.71
N TYR A 86 -5.80 -3.05 -3.57
CA TYR A 86 -5.60 -2.15 -4.72
C TYR A 86 -4.36 -2.54 -5.52
N PHE A 87 -3.25 -2.82 -4.85
CA PHE A 87 -2.01 -3.26 -5.51
C PHE A 87 -2.23 -4.55 -6.32
N PHE A 88 -2.82 -5.59 -5.73
CA PHE A 88 -3.06 -6.85 -6.45
C PHE A 88 -4.12 -6.72 -7.53
N ASN A 89 -5.13 -5.87 -7.36
CA ASN A 89 -6.10 -5.58 -8.41
C ASN A 89 -5.43 -4.91 -9.63
N LYS A 90 -4.53 -3.96 -9.40
CA LYS A 90 -3.74 -3.35 -10.49
C LYS A 90 -2.76 -4.35 -11.12
N LEU A 91 -2.12 -5.21 -10.32
CA LEU A 91 -1.25 -6.26 -10.83
C LEU A 91 -2.01 -7.29 -11.69
N PHE A 92 -3.24 -7.64 -11.30
CA PHE A 92 -4.13 -8.49 -12.10
C PHE A 92 -4.44 -7.84 -13.45
N LEU A 93 -4.80 -6.56 -13.45
CA LEU A 93 -5.00 -5.79 -14.68
C LEU A 93 -3.72 -5.72 -15.53
N TYR A 94 -2.55 -5.55 -14.90
CA TYR A 94 -1.28 -5.54 -15.62
C TYR A 94 -1.05 -6.85 -16.37
N HIS A 95 -1.40 -8.01 -15.79
CA HIS A 95 -1.32 -9.30 -16.49
C HIS A 95 -2.24 -9.36 -17.73
N SER A 96 -3.42 -8.77 -17.65
CA SER A 96 -4.43 -8.79 -18.73
C SER A 96 -4.08 -7.87 -19.90
N VAL A 97 -3.21 -6.88 -19.69
CA VAL A 97 -2.82 -5.91 -20.74
C VAL A 97 -1.87 -6.57 -21.73
N GLU A 98 -2.28 -6.69 -22.99
CA GLU A 98 -1.42 -7.21 -24.08
C GLU A 98 -0.31 -6.22 -24.43
N ASN A 99 -0.67 -4.98 -24.75
CA ASN A 99 0.29 -3.92 -25.06
C ASN A 99 0.77 -3.20 -23.79
N LYS A 100 1.90 -3.62 -23.23
CA LYS A 100 2.46 -3.05 -22.01
C LYS A 100 2.79 -1.55 -22.07
N ARG A 101 2.92 -0.98 -23.28
CA ARG A 101 3.12 0.47 -23.45
C ARG A 101 1.86 1.28 -23.08
N GLU A 102 0.68 0.66 -23.16
CA GLU A 102 -0.59 1.28 -22.81
C GLU A 102 -1.04 0.94 -21.39
N ALA A 103 -0.24 0.17 -20.66
CA ALA A 103 -0.60 -0.34 -19.34
C ALA A 103 -0.99 0.79 -18.37
N SER A 104 -0.26 1.90 -18.33
CA SER A 104 -0.58 3.03 -17.44
C SER A 104 -1.97 3.62 -17.70
N LYS A 105 -2.34 3.77 -18.97
CA LYS A 105 -3.64 4.30 -19.37
C LYS A 105 -4.77 3.32 -19.04
N ILE A 106 -4.60 2.04 -19.38
CA ILE A 106 -5.60 0.99 -19.14
C ILE A 106 -5.80 0.76 -17.63
N MET A 107 -4.72 0.73 -16.87
CA MET A 107 -4.76 0.54 -15.43
C MET A 107 -5.19 1.81 -14.67
N GLY A 108 -5.17 2.97 -15.29
CA GLY A 108 -5.44 4.25 -14.62
C GLY A 108 -4.42 4.57 -13.53
N VAL A 109 -3.12 4.29 -13.79
CA VAL A 109 -2.02 4.59 -12.87
C VAL A 109 -1.01 5.52 -13.54
N ASN A 110 -0.29 6.30 -12.73
CA ASN A 110 0.80 7.13 -13.25
C ASN A 110 1.86 6.24 -13.92
N PRO A 111 2.39 6.60 -15.11
CA PRO A 111 3.43 5.83 -15.81
C PRO A 111 4.65 5.49 -14.95
N TYR A 112 4.99 6.36 -13.99
CA TYR A 112 6.08 6.14 -13.04
C TYR A 112 5.94 4.83 -12.24
N PHE A 113 4.70 4.42 -11.90
CA PHE A 113 4.45 3.22 -11.10
C PHE A 113 4.38 1.92 -11.92
N ILE A 114 4.37 1.99 -13.25
CA ILE A 114 4.28 0.80 -14.11
C ILE A 114 5.46 -0.15 -13.88
N GLU A 115 6.66 0.39 -13.62
CA GLU A 115 7.83 -0.44 -13.38
C GLU A 115 7.69 -1.33 -12.14
N GLU A 116 6.95 -0.91 -11.12
CA GLU A 116 6.68 -1.73 -9.93
C GLU A 116 5.82 -2.94 -10.25
N TYR A 117 4.76 -2.76 -11.05
CA TYR A 117 3.91 -3.87 -11.50
C TYR A 117 4.66 -4.81 -12.43
N LYS A 118 5.53 -4.29 -13.29
CA LYS A 118 6.40 -5.07 -14.15
C LYS A 118 7.36 -5.93 -13.33
N LEU A 119 7.98 -5.38 -12.28
CA LEU A 119 8.86 -6.12 -11.37
C LEU A 119 8.11 -7.14 -10.50
N ALA A 120 6.85 -6.85 -10.14
CA ALA A 120 6.03 -7.75 -9.34
C ALA A 120 5.42 -8.89 -10.17
N SER A 121 5.11 -8.67 -11.44
CA SER A 121 4.37 -9.63 -12.27
C SER A 121 5.01 -11.03 -12.37
N PRO A 122 6.34 -11.22 -12.41
CA PRO A 122 6.93 -12.56 -12.40
C PRO A 122 6.74 -13.30 -11.06
N ASN A 123 6.51 -12.58 -9.96
CA ASN A 123 6.38 -13.14 -8.61
C ASN A 123 4.97 -13.64 -8.29
N TYR A 124 3.96 -13.22 -9.04
CA TYR A 124 2.56 -13.52 -8.78
C TYR A 124 1.81 -13.82 -10.08
N SER A 125 1.45 -15.07 -10.30
CA SER A 125 0.57 -15.46 -11.42
C SER A 125 -0.86 -14.96 -11.19
N MET A 126 -1.69 -14.94 -12.24
CA MET A 126 -3.12 -14.62 -12.11
C MET A 126 -3.86 -15.57 -11.14
N LYS A 127 -3.45 -16.84 -11.09
CA LYS A 127 -3.98 -17.82 -10.15
C LYS A 127 -3.61 -17.45 -8.71
N ASP A 128 -2.35 -17.05 -8.47
CA ASP A 128 -1.91 -16.60 -7.15
C ASP A 128 -2.71 -15.38 -6.69
N ILE A 129 -2.90 -14.40 -7.59
CA ILE A 129 -3.64 -13.17 -7.29
C ILE A 129 -5.11 -13.48 -6.95
N SER A 130 -5.74 -14.41 -7.67
CA SER A 130 -7.10 -14.85 -7.36
C SER A 130 -7.19 -15.47 -5.97
N GLN A 131 -6.20 -16.26 -5.55
CA GLN A 131 -6.14 -16.81 -4.20
C GLN A 131 -5.87 -15.71 -3.15
N ILE A 132 -5.04 -14.73 -3.45
CA ILE A 132 -4.77 -13.59 -2.56
C ILE A 132 -6.04 -12.77 -2.30
N PHE A 133 -6.93 -12.62 -3.28
CA PHE A 133 -8.23 -11.97 -3.05
C PHE A 133 -9.08 -12.69 -2.00
N ASN A 134 -9.02 -14.03 -1.95
CA ASN A 134 -9.69 -14.79 -0.88
C ASN A 134 -9.05 -14.52 0.49
N TYR A 135 -7.73 -14.46 0.57
CA TYR A 135 -7.02 -14.12 1.82
C TYR A 135 -7.35 -12.70 2.30
N LEU A 136 -7.45 -11.75 1.37
CA LEU A 136 -7.84 -10.37 1.67
C LEU A 136 -9.29 -10.28 2.17
N LEU A 137 -10.21 -11.02 1.55
CA LEU A 137 -11.61 -11.11 2.02
C LEU A 137 -11.70 -11.69 3.43
N GLU A 138 -10.93 -12.74 3.73
CA GLU A 138 -10.86 -13.34 5.05
C GLU A 138 -10.30 -12.33 6.08
N ALA A 139 -9.21 -11.62 5.75
CA ALA A 139 -8.63 -10.61 6.60
C ALA A 139 -9.59 -9.44 6.85
N ASP A 140 -10.35 -9.01 5.83
CA ASP A 140 -11.35 -7.96 5.96
C ASP A 140 -12.50 -8.38 6.89
N LYS A 141 -13.01 -9.61 6.78
CA LYS A 141 -14.01 -10.16 7.70
C LYS A 141 -13.49 -10.20 9.13
N LYS A 142 -12.28 -10.70 9.36
CA LYS A 142 -11.62 -10.72 10.68
C LYS A 142 -11.47 -9.32 11.27
N SER A 143 -11.07 -8.35 10.45
CA SER A 143 -10.90 -6.95 10.88
C SER A 143 -12.20 -6.29 11.36
N LYS A 144 -13.35 -6.82 10.90
CA LYS A 144 -14.71 -6.37 11.26
C LYS A 144 -15.36 -7.22 12.37
N GLY A 145 -14.63 -8.21 12.89
CA GLY A 145 -15.17 -9.13 13.90
C GLY A 145 -16.23 -10.10 13.37
N ILE A 146 -16.31 -10.31 12.05
CA ILE A 146 -17.26 -11.25 11.44
C ILE A 146 -16.68 -12.67 11.54
N ASP A 147 -17.41 -13.56 12.24
CA ASP A 147 -17.03 -14.96 12.48
C ASP A 147 -15.72 -15.18 13.27
N PHE A 148 -15.20 -14.14 13.93
CA PHE A 148 -13.95 -14.21 14.69
C PHE A 148 -14.00 -13.36 15.96
N ASP A 149 -13.56 -13.92 17.07
CA ASP A 149 -13.53 -13.25 18.37
C ASP A 149 -12.30 -12.33 18.56
N ASN A 150 -11.27 -12.46 17.70
CA ASN A 150 -10.02 -11.74 17.83
C ASN A 150 -9.77 -10.82 16.63
N THR A 151 -9.84 -9.50 16.88
CA THR A 151 -9.59 -8.44 15.91
C THR A 151 -8.18 -7.83 16.04
N ASN A 152 -7.22 -8.59 16.59
CA ASN A 152 -5.86 -8.09 16.80
C ASN A 152 -5.19 -7.72 15.46
N TYR A 153 -4.84 -6.45 15.33
CA TYR A 153 -4.23 -5.88 14.13
C TYR A 153 -3.01 -6.69 13.67
N HIS A 154 -2.04 -6.88 14.59
CA HIS A 154 -0.78 -7.54 14.26
C HIS A 154 -1.00 -9.00 13.84
N ALA A 155 -1.88 -9.72 14.51
CA ALA A 155 -2.18 -11.11 14.18
C ALA A 155 -2.81 -11.24 12.78
N ILE A 156 -3.82 -10.41 12.46
CA ILE A 156 -4.51 -10.43 11.17
C ILE A 156 -3.58 -10.04 10.03
N SER A 157 -2.82 -8.95 10.19
CA SER A 157 -1.92 -8.47 9.15
C SER A 157 -0.75 -9.42 8.91
N SER A 158 -0.17 -10.00 9.97
CA SER A 158 0.93 -10.97 9.84
C SER A 158 0.46 -12.28 9.21
N GLU A 159 -0.73 -12.79 9.56
CA GLU A 159 -1.32 -13.95 8.93
C GLU A 159 -1.58 -13.71 7.43
N LEU A 160 -2.13 -12.55 7.07
CA LEU A 160 -2.36 -12.16 5.68
C LEU A 160 -1.06 -12.18 4.88
N ILE A 161 -0.01 -11.52 5.40
CA ILE A 161 1.30 -11.45 4.74
C ILE A 161 1.93 -12.85 4.62
N TYR A 162 1.86 -13.65 5.69
CA TYR A 162 2.35 -15.02 5.63
C TYR A 162 1.68 -15.83 4.51
N LYS A 163 0.35 -15.77 4.38
CA LYS A 163 -0.41 -16.44 3.30
C LYS A 163 -0.04 -15.92 1.91
N ILE A 164 0.22 -14.62 1.74
CA ILE A 164 0.64 -14.02 0.47
C ILE A 164 2.03 -14.50 0.04
N PHE A 165 2.94 -14.71 1.00
CA PHE A 165 4.32 -15.11 0.71
C PHE A 165 4.49 -16.62 0.56
N ASN A 166 3.76 -17.42 1.34
CA ASN A 166 3.82 -18.87 1.31
C ASN A 166 2.67 -19.43 0.47
N LYS A 167 2.93 -19.61 -0.81
CA LYS A 167 1.99 -20.26 -1.73
C LYS A 167 1.88 -21.74 -1.35
N ASN A 168 0.70 -22.21 -0.99
CA ASN A 168 0.36 -23.63 -0.99
C ASN A 168 -0.19 -24.04 -2.35
#